data_7c9c14f2bcba25be5af2b93e42e10617
#
_entry.id   7c9c14f2bcba25be5af2b93e42e10617
#
_cell.length_a   1.000
_cell.length_b   1.000
_cell.length_c   1.000
_cell.angle_alpha   90.00
_cell.angle_beta   90.00
_cell.angle_gamma   90.00
#
_symmetry.space_group_name_H-M   'P 1'
#
loop_
_entity.id
_entity.type
_entity.pdbx_description
1 polymer ?
#
loop_
_entity_poly.entity_id
_entity_poly.type
_entity_poly.pdbx_seq_one_letter_code
_entity_poly.pdbx_strand_id
1 'polypeptide(L)'
;KMIYVIPDFQNPSGRTWPLERRKQFMEIVNKYEVPVVEDNPYGELRFEGEYLPALKSMDTKGLVVFLGTFSKILAPGYRLGWVCADGEILQKYNFLAQAASLQASTEAQLVVSKFIDMYDLDEHVAAIKECYRKRRDVMIETMEKEFPPEAKFTHPNGGLFTWVELPEYINTNEMAKQCLARNVAYVPGDGFFPDAGHNNCIRLNYSCMPEEKIVKGMTILGEVIKENIKK
;
A
#
# COMPACT_ATOMS: atom_id res chain seq x y z
N LYS A 1 -21.44 0.31 -12.62
CA LYS A 1 -20.86 0.90 -11.39
C LYS A 1 -20.06 -0.19 -10.68
N MET A 2 -18.97 0.18 -10.05
CA MET A 2 -18.03 -0.74 -9.40
C MET A 2 -17.36 0.01 -8.23
N ILE A 3 -16.98 -0.70 -7.18
CA ILE A 3 -16.21 -0.15 -6.05
C ILE A 3 -14.82 -0.77 -6.11
N TYR A 4 -13.76 0.05 -5.95
CA TYR A 4 -12.38 -0.41 -5.80
C TYR A 4 -11.89 -0.06 -4.40
N VAL A 5 -11.31 -1.03 -3.70
CA VAL A 5 -10.83 -0.85 -2.32
C VAL A 5 -9.51 -1.58 -2.09
N ILE A 6 -8.69 -1.04 -1.18
CA ILE A 6 -7.51 -1.68 -0.61
C ILE A 6 -7.73 -1.75 0.92
N PRO A 7 -8.29 -2.84 1.46
CA PRO A 7 -8.64 -2.91 2.88
C PRO A 7 -7.44 -3.03 3.82
N ASP A 8 -6.31 -3.56 3.35
CA ASP A 8 -5.10 -3.77 4.14
C ASP A 8 -3.98 -2.83 3.70
N PHE A 9 -3.47 -2.03 4.66
CA PHE A 9 -2.30 -1.14 4.48
C PHE A 9 -2.38 -0.29 3.22
N GLN A 10 -3.52 0.34 3.04
CA GLN A 10 -3.93 1.05 1.83
C GLN A 10 -2.85 2.01 1.32
N ASN A 11 -2.61 2.00 0.02
CA ASN A 11 -1.78 2.99 -0.67
C ASN A 11 -2.66 4.20 -1.07
N PRO A 12 -2.39 5.41 -0.53
CA PRO A 12 -1.15 5.85 0.12
C PRO A 12 -1.16 5.85 1.66
N SER A 13 -2.29 5.63 2.31
CA SER A 13 -2.50 6.01 3.71
C SER A 13 -1.88 5.07 4.75
N GLY A 14 -1.49 3.85 4.38
CA GLY A 14 -1.04 2.81 5.30
C GLY A 14 -2.14 2.28 6.23
N ARG A 15 -3.38 2.74 6.09
CA ARG A 15 -4.50 2.36 6.96
C ARG A 15 -5.06 0.99 6.61
N THR A 16 -5.56 0.29 7.64
CA THR A 16 -6.26 -0.99 7.49
C THR A 16 -7.69 -0.85 7.98
N TRP A 17 -8.64 -1.44 7.24
CA TRP A 17 -10.02 -1.53 7.67
C TRP A 17 -10.17 -2.57 8.79
N PRO A 18 -10.71 -2.21 9.97
CA PRO A 18 -11.01 -3.19 11.00
C PRO A 18 -12.10 -4.15 10.56
N LEU A 19 -12.16 -5.33 11.19
CA LEU A 19 -13.09 -6.40 10.84
C LEU A 19 -14.55 -5.93 10.78
N GLU A 20 -14.96 -5.10 11.73
CA GLU A 20 -16.34 -4.59 11.79
C GLU A 20 -16.69 -3.74 10.56
N ARG A 21 -15.78 -2.89 10.10
CA ARG A 21 -15.97 -2.13 8.85
C ARG A 21 -16.07 -3.04 7.64
N ARG A 22 -15.31 -4.14 7.59
CA ARG A 22 -15.39 -5.13 6.49
C ARG A 22 -16.77 -5.78 6.45
N LYS A 23 -17.32 -6.19 7.59
CA LYS A 23 -18.65 -6.78 7.71
C LYS A 23 -19.74 -5.80 7.25
N GLN A 24 -19.75 -4.58 7.81
CA GLN A 24 -20.72 -3.53 7.44
C GLN A 24 -20.64 -3.19 5.94
N PHE A 25 -19.44 -3.12 5.38
CA PHE A 25 -19.26 -2.89 3.96
C PHE A 25 -19.86 -4.02 3.13
N MET A 26 -19.62 -5.28 3.49
CA MET A 26 -20.17 -6.44 2.77
C MET A 26 -21.69 -6.56 2.91
N GLU A 27 -22.30 -6.14 4.01
CA GLU A 27 -23.75 -6.01 4.14
C GLU A 27 -24.32 -5.04 3.10
N ILE A 28 -23.67 -3.89 2.92
CA ILE A 28 -24.06 -2.89 1.91
C ILE A 28 -23.87 -3.44 0.50
N VAL A 29 -22.72 -4.06 0.22
CA VAL A 29 -22.42 -4.70 -1.07
C VAL A 29 -23.48 -5.74 -1.44
N ASN A 30 -23.81 -6.64 -0.51
CA ASN A 30 -24.81 -7.67 -0.71
C ASN A 30 -26.23 -7.11 -0.88
N LYS A 31 -26.54 -6.00 -0.19
CA LYS A 31 -27.86 -5.34 -0.30
C LYS A 31 -28.07 -4.67 -1.66
N TYR A 32 -27.04 -3.97 -2.17
CA TYR A 32 -27.16 -3.19 -3.39
C TYR A 32 -26.58 -3.88 -4.63
N GLU A 33 -25.98 -5.07 -4.46
CA GLU A 33 -25.42 -5.91 -5.51
C GLU A 33 -24.42 -5.16 -6.41
N VAL A 34 -23.55 -4.36 -5.78
CA VAL A 34 -22.51 -3.59 -6.49
C VAL A 34 -21.22 -4.41 -6.52
N PRO A 35 -20.65 -4.71 -7.70
CA PRO A 35 -19.37 -5.40 -7.81
C PRO A 35 -18.24 -4.64 -7.11
N VAL A 36 -17.35 -5.39 -6.45
CA VAL A 36 -16.19 -4.86 -5.72
C VAL A 36 -14.90 -5.45 -6.27
N VAL A 37 -13.91 -4.62 -6.50
CA VAL A 37 -12.52 -5.04 -6.69
C VAL A 37 -11.79 -4.82 -5.37
N GLU A 38 -11.42 -5.91 -4.71
CA GLU A 38 -10.57 -5.94 -3.54
C GLU A 38 -9.12 -6.13 -3.98
N ASP A 39 -8.35 -5.06 -3.99
CA ASP A 39 -6.92 -5.11 -4.30
C ASP A 39 -6.11 -5.32 -3.01
N ASN A 40 -5.43 -6.45 -2.90
CA ASN A 40 -4.71 -6.86 -1.70
C ASN A 40 -3.21 -7.12 -1.95
N PRO A 41 -2.43 -6.10 -2.33
CA PRO A 41 -1.01 -6.28 -2.55
C PRO A 41 -0.17 -6.32 -1.26
N TYR A 42 -0.73 -5.94 -0.11
CA TYR A 42 0.01 -5.72 1.13
C TYR A 42 -0.46 -6.60 2.30
N GLY A 43 -1.55 -7.35 2.17
CA GLY A 43 -2.17 -8.09 3.28
C GLY A 43 -1.21 -9.02 4.02
N GLU A 44 -0.31 -9.68 3.28
CA GLU A 44 0.72 -10.55 3.86
C GLU A 44 1.83 -9.80 4.63
N LEU A 45 1.94 -8.47 4.42
CA LEU A 45 2.96 -7.64 5.06
C LEU A 45 2.47 -7.03 6.38
N ARG A 46 1.75 -7.80 7.17
CA ARG A 46 1.30 -7.41 8.51
C ARG A 46 2.40 -7.64 9.53
N PHE A 47 2.78 -6.60 10.27
CA PHE A 47 3.82 -6.64 11.30
C PHE A 47 3.21 -6.87 12.70
N GLU A 48 2.02 -6.33 12.92
CA GLU A 48 1.34 -6.32 14.22
C GLU A 48 -0.14 -6.67 14.10
N GLY A 49 -0.69 -7.24 15.17
CA GLY A 49 -2.08 -7.66 15.25
C GLY A 49 -2.36 -8.96 14.50
N GLU A 50 -3.63 -9.32 14.40
CA GLU A 50 -4.09 -10.55 13.76
C GLU A 50 -4.42 -10.33 12.28
N TYR A 51 -4.29 -11.39 11.48
CA TYR A 51 -4.77 -11.38 10.11
C TYR A 51 -6.29 -11.18 10.06
N LEU A 52 -6.73 -10.30 9.19
CA LEU A 52 -8.14 -10.01 8.99
C LEU A 52 -8.63 -10.72 7.72
N PRO A 53 -9.82 -11.35 7.75
CA PRO A 53 -10.36 -12.01 6.59
C PRO A 53 -10.60 -11.01 5.46
N ALA A 54 -10.25 -11.41 4.23
CA ALA A 54 -10.53 -10.65 3.01
C ALA A 54 -12.03 -10.44 2.80
N LEU A 55 -12.43 -9.37 2.13
CA LEU A 55 -13.84 -9.16 1.74
C LEU A 55 -14.35 -10.32 0.89
N LYS A 56 -13.48 -10.86 0.00
CA LYS A 56 -13.78 -12.05 -0.80
C LYS A 56 -14.21 -13.24 0.04
N SER A 57 -13.64 -13.45 1.22
CA SER A 57 -14.03 -14.55 2.10
C SER A 57 -15.41 -14.39 2.73
N MET A 58 -15.97 -13.16 2.70
CA MET A 58 -17.31 -12.83 3.17
C MET A 58 -18.34 -12.70 2.03
N ASP A 59 -17.90 -12.90 0.79
CA ASP A 59 -18.71 -12.77 -0.41
C ASP A 59 -19.59 -14.00 -0.59
N THR A 60 -20.91 -13.81 -0.49
CA THR A 60 -21.91 -14.87 -0.66
C THR A 60 -22.64 -14.80 -2.00
N LYS A 61 -22.38 -13.77 -2.81
CA LYS A 61 -23.09 -13.52 -4.07
C LYS A 61 -22.18 -13.46 -5.29
N GLY A 62 -20.87 -13.75 -5.15
CA GLY A 62 -19.90 -13.69 -6.25
C GLY A 62 -19.60 -12.28 -6.73
N LEU A 63 -19.79 -11.25 -5.89
CA LEU A 63 -19.64 -9.84 -6.24
C LEU A 63 -18.20 -9.31 -6.06
N VAL A 64 -17.35 -10.01 -5.28
CA VAL A 64 -15.99 -9.56 -4.99
C VAL A 64 -14.98 -10.23 -5.92
N VAL A 65 -14.20 -9.40 -6.60
CA VAL A 65 -13.00 -9.79 -7.36
C VAL A 65 -11.78 -9.47 -6.48
N PHE A 66 -11.10 -10.51 -6.01
CA PHE A 66 -9.88 -10.35 -5.22
C PHE A 66 -8.65 -10.37 -6.14
N LEU A 67 -7.76 -9.39 -5.94
CA LEU A 67 -6.50 -9.28 -6.65
C LEU A 67 -5.33 -9.48 -5.70
N GLY A 68 -4.41 -10.37 -6.05
CA GLY A 68 -3.16 -10.58 -5.34
C GLY A 68 -1.95 -10.41 -6.25
N THR A 69 -0.76 -10.23 -5.68
CA THR A 69 0.46 -10.00 -6.45
C THR A 69 1.70 -10.58 -5.77
N PHE A 70 2.62 -11.12 -6.56
CA PHE A 70 3.97 -11.48 -6.11
C PHE A 70 4.91 -10.28 -5.99
N SER A 71 4.52 -9.11 -6.51
CA SER A 71 5.39 -7.94 -6.57
C SER A 71 5.81 -7.39 -5.19
N LYS A 72 5.04 -7.67 -4.13
CA LYS A 72 5.30 -7.13 -2.78
C LYS A 72 5.78 -8.21 -1.80
N ILE A 73 5.53 -9.46 -2.11
CA ILE A 73 5.87 -10.61 -1.25
C ILE A 73 7.01 -11.47 -1.79
N LEU A 74 7.40 -11.29 -3.07
CA LEU A 74 8.50 -12.02 -3.68
C LEU A 74 9.41 -11.08 -4.49
N ALA A 75 8.99 -10.68 -5.70
CA ALA A 75 9.80 -9.81 -6.53
C ALA A 75 8.94 -9.02 -7.54
N PRO A 76 9.05 -7.68 -7.59
CA PRO A 76 8.25 -6.85 -8.49
C PRO A 76 8.59 -7.04 -9.97
N GLY A 77 9.81 -7.49 -10.29
CA GLY A 77 10.30 -7.64 -11.65
C GLY A 77 9.61 -8.73 -12.45
N TYR A 78 9.03 -9.74 -11.82
CA TYR A 78 8.32 -10.83 -12.51
C TYR A 78 6.96 -10.40 -13.08
N ARG A 79 6.39 -9.30 -12.64
CA ARG A 79 5.09 -8.79 -13.13
C ARG A 79 3.97 -9.82 -13.06
N LEU A 80 3.94 -10.61 -11.99
CA LEU A 80 2.93 -11.65 -11.77
C LEU A 80 1.98 -11.28 -10.63
N GLY A 81 0.73 -11.65 -10.83
CA GLY A 81 -0.34 -11.57 -9.85
C GLY A 81 -1.42 -12.60 -10.16
N TRP A 82 -2.43 -12.65 -9.33
CA TRP A 82 -3.55 -13.58 -9.50
C TRP A 82 -4.88 -12.89 -9.22
N VAL A 83 -5.93 -13.48 -9.78
CA VAL A 83 -7.32 -13.06 -9.59
C VAL A 83 -8.10 -14.22 -8.99
N CYS A 84 -8.89 -13.93 -7.95
CA CYS A 84 -9.87 -14.86 -7.41
C CYS A 84 -11.26 -14.20 -7.55
N ALA A 85 -12.10 -14.76 -8.41
CA ALA A 85 -13.43 -14.24 -8.72
C ALA A 85 -14.42 -15.38 -8.97
N ASP A 86 -15.71 -15.06 -8.97
CA ASP A 86 -16.76 -15.99 -9.37
C ASP A 86 -16.67 -16.35 -10.87
N GLY A 87 -17.18 -17.52 -11.23
CA GLY A 87 -16.95 -18.15 -12.55
C GLY A 87 -17.31 -17.27 -13.73
N GLU A 88 -18.43 -16.55 -13.70
CA GLU A 88 -18.85 -15.68 -14.80
C GLU A 88 -17.91 -14.47 -14.96
N ILE A 89 -17.58 -13.81 -13.88
CA ILE A 89 -16.64 -12.67 -13.88
C ILE A 89 -15.25 -13.14 -14.32
N LEU A 90 -14.79 -14.28 -13.80
CA LEU A 90 -13.48 -14.85 -14.15
C LEU A 90 -13.40 -15.20 -15.64
N GLN A 91 -14.48 -15.73 -16.23
CA GLN A 91 -14.53 -16.00 -17.66
C GLN A 91 -14.38 -14.73 -18.50
N LYS A 92 -15.09 -13.66 -18.16
CA LYS A 92 -14.95 -12.35 -18.83
C LYS A 92 -13.54 -11.77 -18.67
N TYR A 93 -12.98 -11.90 -17.48
CA TYR A 93 -11.60 -11.49 -17.23
C TYR A 93 -10.61 -12.24 -18.14
N ASN A 94 -10.73 -13.57 -18.27
CA ASN A 94 -9.87 -14.38 -19.12
C ASN A 94 -9.94 -13.96 -20.60
N PHE A 95 -11.13 -13.68 -21.14
CA PHE A 95 -11.26 -13.19 -22.50
C PHE A 95 -10.57 -11.83 -22.70
N LEU A 96 -10.76 -10.91 -21.76
CA LEU A 96 -10.13 -9.59 -21.82
C LEU A 96 -8.61 -9.66 -21.66
N ALA A 97 -8.12 -10.51 -20.76
CA ALA A 97 -6.68 -10.73 -20.56
C ALA A 97 -6.01 -11.30 -21.82
N GLN A 98 -6.65 -12.24 -22.49
CA GLN A 98 -6.17 -12.77 -23.78
C GLN A 98 -6.10 -11.68 -24.85
N ALA A 99 -7.10 -10.81 -24.92
CA ALA A 99 -7.12 -9.71 -25.89
C ALA A 99 -6.07 -8.63 -25.58
N ALA A 100 -5.79 -8.37 -24.28
CA ALA A 100 -4.89 -7.31 -23.85
C ALA A 100 -3.41 -7.69 -23.89
N SER A 101 -3.06 -8.93 -23.48
CA SER A 101 -1.67 -9.36 -23.31
C SER A 101 -1.40 -10.82 -23.67
N LEU A 102 -2.39 -11.56 -24.19
CA LEU A 102 -2.39 -13.01 -24.38
C LEU A 102 -2.22 -13.77 -23.05
N GLN A 103 -1.07 -13.65 -22.42
CA GLN A 103 -0.75 -14.25 -21.13
C GLN A 103 0.40 -13.52 -20.43
N ALA A 104 0.57 -13.76 -19.14
CA ALA A 104 1.78 -13.36 -18.42
C ALA A 104 2.98 -14.21 -18.90
N SER A 105 4.21 -13.71 -18.73
CA SER A 105 5.43 -14.41 -19.12
C SER A 105 5.48 -15.85 -18.57
N THR A 106 5.56 -16.85 -19.44
CA THR A 106 5.69 -18.26 -19.07
C THR A 106 6.97 -18.51 -18.28
N GLU A 107 8.08 -17.86 -18.65
CA GLU A 107 9.33 -17.95 -17.90
C GLU A 107 9.15 -17.47 -16.46
N ALA A 108 8.57 -16.29 -16.26
CA ALA A 108 8.30 -15.76 -14.94
C ALA A 108 7.39 -16.68 -14.11
N GLN A 109 6.36 -17.28 -14.72
CA GLN A 109 5.48 -18.23 -14.04
C GLN A 109 6.25 -19.50 -13.62
N LEU A 110 7.09 -20.05 -14.49
CA LEU A 110 7.90 -21.22 -14.17
C LEU A 110 8.91 -20.95 -13.05
N VAL A 111 9.58 -19.78 -13.07
CA VAL A 111 10.53 -19.39 -12.02
C VAL A 111 9.81 -19.26 -10.69
N VAL A 112 8.67 -18.55 -10.63
CA VAL A 112 7.90 -18.40 -9.39
C VAL A 112 7.35 -19.72 -8.90
N SER A 113 6.83 -20.58 -9.79
CA SER A 113 6.40 -21.95 -9.44
C SER A 113 7.55 -22.75 -8.83
N LYS A 114 8.72 -22.74 -9.47
CA LYS A 114 9.91 -23.43 -8.94
C LYS A 114 10.38 -22.87 -7.61
N PHE A 115 10.28 -21.55 -7.40
CA PHE A 115 10.60 -20.95 -6.10
C PHE A 115 9.67 -21.51 -5.01
N ILE A 116 8.37 -21.55 -5.25
CA ILE A 116 7.38 -22.06 -4.30
C ILE A 116 7.55 -23.56 -4.04
N ASP A 117 7.95 -24.34 -5.07
CA ASP A 117 8.23 -25.78 -4.92
C ASP A 117 9.49 -26.07 -4.09
N MET A 118 10.50 -25.22 -4.16
CA MET A 118 11.84 -25.45 -3.61
C MET A 118 12.11 -24.72 -2.28
N TYR A 119 11.39 -23.64 -2.03
CA TYR A 119 11.58 -22.77 -0.88
C TYR A 119 10.25 -22.49 -0.19
N ASP A 120 10.31 -22.23 1.10
CA ASP A 120 9.15 -21.81 1.88
C ASP A 120 8.88 -20.30 1.65
N LEU A 121 7.77 -20.00 0.97
CA LEU A 121 7.36 -18.62 0.73
C LEU A 121 6.99 -17.90 2.04
N ASP A 122 6.42 -18.60 3.01
CA ASP A 122 6.01 -18.02 4.29
C ASP A 122 7.24 -17.63 5.12
N GLU A 123 8.31 -18.45 5.09
CA GLU A 123 9.59 -18.11 5.70
C GLU A 123 10.21 -16.86 5.05
N HIS A 124 10.19 -16.79 3.72
CA HIS A 124 10.63 -15.59 2.99
C HIS A 124 9.81 -14.34 3.36
N VAL A 125 8.49 -14.47 3.40
CA VAL A 125 7.59 -13.37 3.80
C VAL A 125 7.85 -12.95 5.25
N ALA A 126 8.10 -13.89 6.16
CA ALA A 126 8.45 -13.59 7.54
C ALA A 126 9.76 -12.78 7.64
N ALA A 127 10.78 -13.12 6.86
CA ALA A 127 12.05 -12.41 6.82
C ALA A 127 11.89 -10.96 6.30
N ILE A 128 11.12 -10.75 5.23
CA ILE A 128 10.88 -9.39 4.71
C ILE A 128 10.00 -8.56 5.66
N LYS A 129 9.03 -9.17 6.34
CA LYS A 129 8.21 -8.50 7.36
C LYS A 129 9.07 -7.96 8.49
N GLU A 130 9.98 -8.76 9.01
CA GLU A 130 10.89 -8.33 10.08
C GLU A 130 11.80 -7.17 9.63
N CYS A 131 12.32 -7.23 8.40
CA CYS A 131 13.10 -6.15 7.81
C CYS A 131 12.28 -4.85 7.70
N TYR A 132 11.06 -4.94 7.17
CA TYR A 132 10.20 -3.76 6.97
C TYR A 132 9.65 -3.21 8.28
N ARG A 133 9.36 -4.08 9.27
CA ARG A 133 8.97 -3.67 10.61
C ARG A 133 10.04 -2.79 11.26
N LYS A 134 11.31 -3.22 11.26
CA LYS A 134 12.43 -2.43 11.79
C LYS A 134 12.53 -1.07 11.13
N ARG A 135 12.44 -1.04 9.82
CA ARG A 135 12.52 0.22 9.04
C ARG A 135 11.33 1.14 9.31
N ARG A 136 10.11 0.59 9.43
CA ARG A 136 8.94 1.34 9.82
C ARG A 136 9.12 1.95 11.21
N ASP A 137 9.57 1.16 12.19
CA ASP A 137 9.79 1.61 13.56
C ASP A 137 10.78 2.77 13.60
N VAL A 138 11.95 2.63 12.96
CA VAL A 138 12.96 3.69 12.85
C VAL A 138 12.41 4.93 12.16
N MET A 139 11.60 4.77 11.10
CA MET A 139 10.97 5.92 10.42
C MET A 139 10.02 6.65 11.36
N ILE A 140 9.10 5.95 12.02
CA ILE A 140 8.10 6.54 12.92
C ILE A 140 8.78 7.22 14.12
N GLU A 141 9.70 6.54 14.80
CA GLU A 141 10.46 7.11 15.93
C GLU A 141 11.20 8.40 15.53
N THR A 142 11.80 8.42 14.34
CA THR A 142 12.49 9.61 13.85
C THR A 142 11.50 10.74 13.53
N MET A 143 10.35 10.41 12.93
CA MET A 143 9.31 11.40 12.65
C MET A 143 8.72 11.99 13.94
N GLU A 144 8.45 11.17 14.96
CA GLU A 144 7.98 11.63 16.27
C GLU A 144 8.94 12.61 16.93
N LYS A 145 10.25 12.39 16.75
CA LYS A 145 11.30 13.24 17.32
C LYS A 145 11.52 14.52 16.51
N GLU A 146 11.53 14.41 15.19
CA GLU A 146 12.04 15.47 14.30
C GLU A 146 10.93 16.31 13.65
N PHE A 147 9.71 15.77 13.50
CA PHE A 147 8.62 16.51 12.89
C PHE A 147 7.97 17.48 13.88
N PRO A 148 7.52 18.64 13.42
CA PRO A 148 6.79 19.58 14.26
C PRO A 148 5.38 19.06 14.57
N PRO A 149 4.75 19.51 15.68
CA PRO A 149 3.45 19.00 16.13
C PRO A 149 2.29 19.25 15.14
N GLU A 150 2.45 20.15 14.18
CA GLU A 150 1.48 20.41 13.13
C GLU A 150 1.47 19.31 12.05
N ALA A 151 2.53 18.52 11.93
CA ALA A 151 2.59 17.40 11.02
C ALA A 151 1.91 16.16 11.63
N LYS A 152 0.78 15.76 11.07
CA LYS A 152 0.07 14.53 11.46
C LYS A 152 0.48 13.40 10.54
N PHE A 153 0.66 12.21 11.08
CA PHE A 153 1.00 11.04 10.25
C PHE A 153 0.40 9.74 10.76
N THR A 154 0.29 8.77 9.87
CA THR A 154 -0.25 7.45 10.20
C THR A 154 0.84 6.54 10.81
N HIS A 155 0.41 5.63 11.71
CA HIS A 155 1.23 4.59 12.31
C HIS A 155 0.76 3.24 11.77
N PRO A 156 1.31 2.78 10.62
CA PRO A 156 0.83 1.55 9.98
C PRO A 156 1.34 0.30 10.69
N ASN A 157 0.44 -0.68 10.88
CA ASN A 157 0.77 -1.99 11.47
C ASN A 157 1.29 -2.99 10.42
N GLY A 158 1.67 -2.51 9.24
CA GLY A 158 2.13 -3.31 8.11
C GLY A 158 2.21 -2.52 6.81
N GLY A 159 2.40 -3.22 5.72
CA GLY A 159 2.51 -2.62 4.38
C GLY A 159 3.84 -1.93 4.13
N LEU A 160 3.83 -0.86 3.36
CA LEU A 160 5.03 -0.20 2.85
C LEU A 160 5.06 1.31 3.08
N PHE A 161 3.92 1.93 3.50
CA PHE A 161 3.72 3.37 3.44
C PHE A 161 3.25 3.95 4.76
N THR A 162 3.71 5.17 5.05
CA THR A 162 3.07 6.08 6.00
C THR A 162 2.64 7.35 5.26
N TRP A 163 1.56 7.95 5.73
CA TRP A 163 0.95 9.15 5.17
C TRP A 163 1.13 10.30 6.13
N VAL A 164 1.62 11.42 5.63
CA VAL A 164 1.80 12.65 6.40
C VAL A 164 0.86 13.71 5.88
N GLU A 165 0.18 14.39 6.78
CA GLU A 165 -0.68 15.53 6.52
C GLU A 165 -0.10 16.75 7.22
N LEU A 166 0.20 17.79 6.45
CA LEU A 166 0.72 19.07 6.88
C LEU A 166 -0.40 20.13 6.92
N PRO A 167 -0.20 21.32 7.51
CA PRO A 167 -1.15 22.41 7.42
C PRO A 167 -1.54 22.74 5.97
N GLU A 168 -2.80 23.05 5.72
CA GLU A 168 -3.38 23.26 4.38
C GLU A 168 -2.66 24.33 3.53
N TYR A 169 -1.99 25.29 4.17
CA TYR A 169 -1.23 26.33 3.46
C TYR A 169 0.13 25.84 2.91
N ILE A 170 0.56 24.64 3.23
CA ILE A 170 1.82 24.06 2.73
C ILE A 170 1.55 23.32 1.41
N ASN A 171 2.28 23.70 0.36
CA ASN A 171 2.26 22.99 -0.92
C ASN A 171 3.42 21.98 -0.97
N THR A 172 3.09 20.71 -0.87
CA THR A 172 4.10 19.62 -0.85
C THR A 172 4.79 19.40 -2.20
N ASN A 173 4.20 19.84 -3.32
CA ASN A 173 4.90 19.82 -4.61
C ASN A 173 6.04 20.85 -4.66
N GLU A 174 5.80 22.06 -4.13
CA GLU A 174 6.86 23.08 -4.03
C GLU A 174 7.91 22.69 -2.99
N MET A 175 7.49 22.18 -1.84
CA MET A 175 8.40 21.71 -0.79
C MET A 175 9.26 20.53 -1.26
N ALA A 176 8.78 19.68 -2.19
CA ALA A 176 9.56 18.59 -2.77
C ALA A 176 10.84 19.07 -3.44
N LYS A 177 10.86 20.25 -4.05
CA LYS A 177 12.05 20.85 -4.67
C LYS A 177 13.14 21.13 -3.64
N GLN A 178 12.76 21.62 -2.45
CA GLN A 178 13.67 21.90 -1.33
C GLN A 178 14.27 20.58 -0.78
N CYS A 179 13.43 19.55 -0.64
CA CYS A 179 13.86 18.23 -0.20
C CYS A 179 14.81 17.57 -1.20
N LEU A 180 14.51 17.63 -2.50
CA LEU A 180 15.35 17.09 -3.56
C LEU A 180 16.74 17.77 -3.58
N ALA A 181 16.81 19.08 -3.35
CA ALA A 181 18.08 19.80 -3.23
C ALA A 181 18.95 19.32 -2.04
N ARG A 182 18.32 18.65 -1.05
CA ARG A 182 18.98 18.03 0.11
C ARG A 182 19.08 16.50 -0.01
N ASN A 183 18.85 15.93 -1.21
CA ASN A 183 18.87 14.49 -1.52
C ASN A 183 17.79 13.67 -0.77
N VAL A 184 16.65 14.25 -0.49
CA VAL A 184 15.48 13.57 0.07
C VAL A 184 14.33 13.64 -0.94
N ALA A 185 13.75 12.49 -1.26
CA ALA A 185 12.60 12.38 -2.17
C ALA A 185 11.41 11.76 -1.44
N TYR A 186 10.23 12.28 -1.72
CA TYR A 186 8.94 11.71 -1.32
C TYR A 186 7.93 11.83 -2.47
N VAL A 187 6.77 11.24 -2.31
CA VAL A 187 5.67 11.40 -3.28
C VAL A 187 4.68 12.41 -2.73
N PRO A 188 4.47 13.56 -3.40
CA PRO A 188 3.39 14.50 -3.06
C PRO A 188 2.03 13.82 -3.11
N GLY A 189 1.12 14.25 -2.24
CA GLY A 189 -0.13 13.56 -2.00
C GLY A 189 -1.27 13.92 -2.95
N ASP A 190 -1.16 15.00 -3.69
CA ASP A 190 -2.22 15.53 -4.57
C ASP A 190 -2.72 14.53 -5.60
N GLY A 191 -1.82 13.72 -6.20
CA GLY A 191 -2.16 12.69 -7.18
C GLY A 191 -2.97 11.50 -6.63
N PHE A 192 -3.20 11.41 -5.31
CA PHE A 192 -4.00 10.36 -4.69
C PHE A 192 -5.45 10.78 -4.40
N PHE A 193 -5.80 12.01 -4.68
CA PHE A 193 -7.17 12.51 -4.53
C PHE A 193 -7.86 12.61 -5.88
N PRO A 194 -9.18 12.36 -5.95
CA PRO A 194 -9.94 12.45 -7.20
C PRO A 194 -10.22 13.89 -7.65
N ASP A 195 -10.05 14.85 -6.75
CA ASP A 195 -10.31 16.26 -6.93
C ASP A 195 -9.06 17.10 -6.61
N ALA A 196 -9.01 18.32 -7.09
CA ALA A 196 -7.91 19.26 -6.85
C ALA A 196 -7.99 19.92 -5.47
N GLY A 197 -6.84 20.46 -5.00
CA GLY A 197 -6.79 21.29 -3.79
C GLY A 197 -6.16 20.61 -2.56
N HIS A 198 -5.85 19.30 -2.65
CA HIS A 198 -5.24 18.54 -1.55
C HIS A 198 -3.70 18.51 -1.67
N ASN A 199 -3.07 19.68 -1.55
CA ASN A 199 -1.64 19.85 -1.81
C ASN A 199 -0.74 19.70 -0.58
N ASN A 200 -1.30 19.37 0.59
CA ASN A 200 -0.62 19.37 1.88
C ASN A 200 -0.21 17.99 2.39
N CYS A 201 -0.33 16.96 1.58
CA CYS A 201 -0.05 15.59 1.99
C CYS A 201 1.20 15.02 1.32
N ILE A 202 1.83 14.02 1.98
CA ILE A 202 2.99 13.28 1.47
C ILE A 202 2.82 11.79 1.73
N ARG A 203 3.21 10.96 0.76
CA ARG A 203 3.43 9.53 0.99
C ARG A 203 4.91 9.24 1.17
N LEU A 204 5.25 8.58 2.28
CA LEU A 204 6.58 8.06 2.56
C LEU A 204 6.59 6.54 2.43
N ASN A 205 7.75 5.99 2.04
CA ASN A 205 7.97 4.56 1.90
C ASN A 205 9.17 4.13 2.75
N TYR A 206 9.00 3.13 3.61
CA TYR A 206 10.05 2.60 4.47
C TYR A 206 10.67 1.29 3.98
N SER A 207 10.17 0.69 2.90
CA SER A 207 10.62 -0.64 2.49
C SER A 207 11.96 -0.67 1.75
N CYS A 208 12.42 0.45 1.19
CA CYS A 208 13.53 0.47 0.24
C CYS A 208 14.89 0.83 0.86
N MET A 209 14.92 1.85 1.76
CA MET A 209 16.18 2.38 2.28
C MET A 209 16.62 1.68 3.57
N PRO A 210 17.93 1.55 3.83
CA PRO A 210 18.43 1.09 5.12
C PRO A 210 18.14 2.13 6.22
N GLU A 211 18.14 1.69 7.46
CA GLU A 211 17.71 2.45 8.63
C GLU A 211 18.47 3.76 8.80
N GLU A 212 19.79 3.78 8.57
CA GLU A 212 20.63 4.98 8.64
C GLU A 212 20.18 6.08 7.66
N LYS A 213 19.79 5.66 6.44
CA LYS A 213 19.29 6.60 5.42
C LYS A 213 17.89 7.07 5.75
N ILE A 214 17.07 6.22 6.38
CA ILE A 214 15.73 6.60 6.86
C ILE A 214 15.86 7.69 7.93
N VAL A 215 16.70 7.48 8.95
CA VAL A 215 16.96 8.49 9.99
C VAL A 215 17.41 9.81 9.36
N LYS A 216 18.44 9.77 8.53
CA LYS A 216 18.94 10.99 7.87
C LYS A 216 17.88 11.68 7.02
N GLY A 217 17.13 10.92 6.24
CA GLY A 217 16.07 11.46 5.37
C GLY A 217 14.93 12.09 6.15
N MET A 218 14.48 11.46 7.23
CA MET A 218 13.40 11.99 8.08
C MET A 218 13.83 13.22 8.88
N THR A 219 15.09 13.26 9.35
CA THR A 219 15.65 14.46 9.99
C THR A 219 15.65 15.65 9.03
N ILE A 220 16.17 15.47 7.81
CA ILE A 220 16.17 16.54 6.78
C ILE A 220 14.75 16.96 6.43
N LEU A 221 13.82 16.00 6.26
CA LEU A 221 12.43 16.30 5.96
C LEU A 221 11.78 17.09 7.09
N GLY A 222 12.04 16.73 8.35
CA GLY A 222 11.57 17.48 9.53
C GLY A 222 12.08 18.92 9.56
N GLU A 223 13.35 19.16 9.22
CA GLU A 223 13.91 20.50 9.07
C GLU A 223 13.18 21.31 8.00
N VAL A 224 13.00 20.72 6.80
CA VAL A 224 12.30 21.40 5.70
C VAL A 224 10.84 21.71 6.05
N ILE A 225 10.14 20.79 6.74
CA ILE A 225 8.78 21.05 7.21
C ILE A 225 8.78 22.25 8.17
N LYS A 226 9.68 22.28 9.16
CA LYS A 226 9.80 23.41 10.12
C LYS A 226 10.08 24.74 9.44
N GLU A 227 10.90 24.74 8.38
CA GLU A 227 11.19 25.95 7.58
C GLU A 227 9.97 26.48 6.83
N ASN A 228 8.99 25.61 6.49
CA ASN A 228 7.79 25.95 5.75
C ASN A 228 6.57 26.24 6.65
N ILE A 229 6.65 25.97 7.95
CA ILE A 229 5.59 26.32 8.90
C ILE A 229 5.62 27.83 9.18
N LYS A 230 4.47 28.47 8.99
CA LYS A 230 4.31 29.88 9.32
C LYS A 230 4.36 30.07 10.83
N LYS A 231 5.20 30.98 11.29
CA LYS A 231 5.28 31.41 12.68
C LYS A 231 4.12 32.32 13.04
#